data_49ad9df32679272a9bd57f5d666f2050
#
_entry.id   49ad9df32679272a9bd57f5d666f2050
#
_cell.length_a   1.000
_cell.length_b   1.000
_cell.length_c   1.000
_cell.angle_alpha   90.00
_cell.angle_beta   90.00
_cell.angle_gamma   90.00
#
_symmetry.space_group_name_H-M   'P 1'
#
loop_
_entity.id
_entity.type
_entity.pdbx_description
1 polymer ?
#
loop_
_entity_poly.entity_id
_entity_poly.type
_entity_poly.pdbx_seq_one_letter_code
_entity_poly.pdbx_strand_id
1 'polypeptide(L)'
;MNAKTDTFTDYKVADISLAAYGRSEIHIAETEMPALVTIREKYRAEQPLKGAKIIGCIHMTIQTAVLIETLVALGAEVRWSSCNIFSTQDHAAAAIAAAGVPVFAWKGETEEEYMWC
;
A
#
# COMPACT_ATOMS: atom_id res chain seq x y z
N MET A 1 -26.91 -2.97 18.30
CA MET A 1 -25.56 -2.54 18.64
C MET A 1 -24.85 -2.11 17.39
N ASN A 2 -24.62 -0.81 17.25
CA ASN A 2 -23.78 -0.33 16.18
C ASN A 2 -22.32 -0.60 16.56
N ALA A 3 -21.72 -1.64 15.99
CA ALA A 3 -20.29 -1.73 15.98
C ALA A 3 -19.79 -0.45 15.32
N LYS A 4 -19.12 0.42 16.08
CA LYS A 4 -18.31 1.47 15.48
C LYS A 4 -17.27 0.72 14.67
N THR A 5 -17.46 0.65 13.36
CA THR A 5 -16.36 0.35 12.46
C THR A 5 -15.37 1.48 12.68
N ASP A 6 -14.25 1.18 13.35
CA ASP A 6 -13.15 2.12 13.43
C ASP A 6 -12.75 2.45 12.01
N THR A 7 -13.18 3.63 11.55
CA THR A 7 -12.87 4.08 10.20
C THR A 7 -11.39 4.43 10.17
N PHE A 8 -10.61 3.60 9.50
CA PHE A 8 -9.19 3.88 9.29
C PHE A 8 -9.02 5.18 8.50
N THR A 9 -8.27 6.10 9.04
CA THR A 9 -8.08 7.45 8.49
C THR A 9 -6.61 7.88 8.36
N ASP A 10 -5.65 7.03 8.73
CA ASP A 10 -4.23 7.36 8.70
C ASP A 10 -3.64 7.18 7.28
N TYR A 11 -4.19 7.94 6.34
CA TYR A 11 -3.72 7.99 4.96
C TYR A 11 -4.10 9.31 4.30
N LYS A 12 -3.39 9.65 3.21
CA LYS A 12 -3.82 10.71 2.29
C LYS A 12 -3.54 10.29 0.85
N VAL A 13 -4.61 10.13 0.09
CA VAL A 13 -4.59 9.73 -1.32
C VAL A 13 -5.48 10.67 -2.13
N ALA A 14 -5.37 10.65 -3.46
CA ALA A 14 -6.16 11.51 -4.32
C ALA A 14 -7.66 11.22 -4.22
N ASP A 15 -8.05 9.96 -4.31
CA ASP A 15 -9.46 9.53 -4.32
C ASP A 15 -9.58 8.07 -3.86
N ILE A 16 -10.10 7.88 -2.66
CA ILE A 16 -10.29 6.55 -2.07
C ILE A 16 -11.30 5.69 -2.86
N SER A 17 -12.20 6.31 -3.62
CA SER A 17 -13.17 5.57 -4.43
C SER A 17 -12.54 4.74 -5.55
N LEU A 18 -11.29 5.00 -5.89
CA LEU A 18 -10.52 4.22 -6.86
C LEU A 18 -10.02 2.87 -6.32
N ALA A 19 -10.27 2.56 -5.05
CA ALA A 19 -9.74 1.37 -4.40
C ALA A 19 -10.16 0.06 -5.08
N ALA A 20 -11.40 -0.06 -5.54
CA ALA A 20 -11.88 -1.26 -6.24
C ALA A 20 -11.14 -1.48 -7.56
N TYR A 21 -10.93 -0.42 -8.32
CA TYR A 21 -10.13 -0.47 -9.55
C TYR A 21 -8.67 -0.85 -9.24
N GLY A 22 -8.08 -0.20 -8.25
CA GLY A 22 -6.72 -0.53 -7.79
C GLY A 22 -6.59 -1.99 -7.36
N ARG A 23 -7.57 -2.52 -6.67
CA ARG A 23 -7.58 -3.94 -6.25
C ARG A 23 -7.58 -4.89 -7.44
N SER A 24 -8.35 -4.60 -8.47
CA SER A 24 -8.36 -5.41 -9.69
C SER A 24 -7.00 -5.41 -10.39
N GLU A 25 -6.35 -4.25 -10.48
CA GLU A 25 -5.03 -4.11 -11.07
C GLU A 25 -3.94 -4.82 -10.23
N ILE A 26 -4.04 -4.79 -8.90
CA ILE A 26 -3.13 -5.52 -8.00
C ILE A 26 -3.23 -7.03 -8.27
N HIS A 27 -4.44 -7.58 -8.42
CA HIS A 27 -4.62 -8.99 -8.73
C HIS A 27 -3.97 -9.38 -10.05
N ILE A 28 -4.04 -8.53 -11.06
CA ILE A 28 -3.34 -8.76 -12.34
C ILE A 28 -1.83 -8.74 -12.14
N ALA A 29 -1.31 -7.74 -11.43
CA ALA A 29 0.13 -7.61 -11.16
C ALA A 29 0.69 -8.81 -10.38
N GLU A 30 -0.06 -9.38 -9.45
CA GLU A 30 0.35 -10.57 -8.71
C GLU A 30 0.67 -11.75 -9.63
N THR A 31 -0.04 -11.90 -10.74
CA THR A 31 0.24 -12.96 -11.72
C THR A 31 1.55 -12.76 -12.46
N GLU A 32 2.04 -11.52 -12.50
CA GLU A 32 3.31 -11.14 -13.14
C GLU A 32 4.49 -11.07 -12.14
N MET A 33 4.21 -11.28 -10.86
CA MET A 33 5.19 -11.21 -9.77
C MET A 33 5.24 -12.52 -8.96
N PRO A 34 5.48 -13.66 -9.61
CA PRO A 34 5.37 -14.97 -8.96
C PRO A 34 6.37 -15.16 -7.81
N ALA A 35 7.55 -14.53 -7.87
CA ALA A 35 8.53 -14.65 -6.80
C ALA A 35 8.02 -14.04 -5.49
N LEU A 36 7.45 -12.83 -5.53
CA LEU A 36 6.87 -12.19 -4.35
C LEU A 36 5.67 -12.96 -3.81
N VAL A 37 4.79 -13.41 -4.69
CA VAL A 37 3.61 -14.21 -4.29
C VAL A 37 4.04 -15.52 -3.64
N THR A 38 5.04 -16.20 -4.20
CA THR A 38 5.58 -17.45 -3.63
C THR A 38 6.20 -17.22 -2.25
N ILE A 39 6.96 -16.16 -2.06
CA ILE A 39 7.55 -15.80 -0.77
C ILE A 39 6.45 -15.51 0.26
N ARG A 40 5.44 -14.74 -0.14
CA ARG A 40 4.28 -14.43 0.71
C ARG A 40 3.61 -15.71 1.21
N GLU A 41 3.28 -16.62 0.31
CA GLU A 41 2.60 -17.87 0.67
C GLU A 41 3.48 -18.79 1.51
N LYS A 42 4.76 -18.90 1.16
CA LYS A 42 5.71 -19.76 1.87
C LYS A 42 5.92 -19.34 3.33
N TYR A 43 6.02 -18.05 3.58
CA TYR A 43 6.39 -17.51 4.90
C TYR A 43 5.24 -16.89 5.69
N ARG A 44 4.04 -16.85 5.13
CA ARG A 44 2.87 -16.23 5.79
C ARG A 44 2.63 -16.80 7.19
N ALA A 45 2.69 -18.11 7.36
CA ALA A 45 2.44 -18.76 8.64
C ALA A 45 3.53 -18.48 9.68
N GLU A 46 4.77 -18.31 9.25
CA GLU A 46 5.91 -18.07 10.13
C GLU A 46 5.98 -16.64 10.65
N GLN A 47 5.34 -15.67 9.96
CA GLN A 47 5.38 -14.24 10.30
C GLN A 47 6.80 -13.71 10.53
N PRO A 48 7.73 -13.87 9.57
CA PRO A 48 9.14 -13.55 9.79
C PRO A 48 9.41 -12.06 10.03
N LEU A 49 8.48 -11.18 9.64
CA LEU A 49 8.59 -9.73 9.85
C LEU A 49 7.76 -9.23 11.03
N LYS A 50 7.23 -10.12 11.86
CA LYS A 50 6.46 -9.73 13.05
C LYS A 50 7.29 -8.82 13.95
N GLY A 51 6.72 -7.64 14.26
CA GLY A 51 7.40 -6.61 15.06
C GLY A 51 8.28 -5.65 14.25
N ALA A 52 8.50 -5.92 12.97
CA ALA A 52 9.23 -4.99 12.11
C ALA A 52 8.37 -3.77 11.77
N LYS A 53 8.94 -2.58 11.91
CA LYS A 53 8.32 -1.31 11.51
C LYS A 53 9.06 -0.79 10.30
N ILE A 54 8.37 -0.70 9.17
CA ILE A 54 8.97 -0.36 7.90
C ILE A 54 8.37 0.94 7.39
N ILE A 55 9.22 1.92 7.13
CA ILE A 55 8.88 3.11 6.38
C ILE A 55 9.44 2.94 4.98
N GLY A 56 8.58 2.95 3.98
CA GLY A 56 8.96 2.85 2.58
C GLY A 56 8.76 4.16 1.84
N CYS A 57 9.68 4.46 0.96
CA CYS A 57 9.61 5.61 0.06
C CYS A 57 10.10 5.19 -1.32
N ILE A 58 9.18 4.75 -2.15
CA ILE A 58 9.41 4.43 -3.56
C ILE A 58 8.12 4.71 -4.34
N HIS A 59 8.19 4.76 -5.66
CA HIS A 59 7.04 5.02 -6.53
C HIS A 59 5.81 4.20 -6.11
N MET A 60 4.70 4.88 -5.79
CA MET A 60 3.46 4.21 -5.35
C MET A 60 2.69 3.68 -6.57
N THR A 61 3.19 2.62 -7.14
CA THR A 61 2.63 1.93 -8.30
C THR A 61 1.88 0.66 -7.89
N ILE A 62 1.22 0.02 -8.83
CA ILE A 62 0.55 -1.28 -8.62
C ILE A 62 1.56 -2.34 -8.15
N GLN A 63 2.76 -2.37 -8.73
CA GLN A 63 3.81 -3.32 -8.34
C GLN A 63 4.28 -3.06 -6.91
N THR A 64 4.42 -1.81 -6.53
CA THR A 64 4.73 -1.44 -5.14
C THR A 64 3.62 -1.85 -4.18
N ALA A 65 2.36 -1.76 -4.60
CA ALA A 65 1.24 -2.25 -3.80
C ALA A 65 1.37 -3.75 -3.50
N VAL A 66 1.77 -4.56 -4.47
CA VAL A 66 2.05 -6.00 -4.25
C VAL A 66 3.16 -6.20 -3.23
N LEU A 67 4.23 -5.40 -3.29
CA LEU A 67 5.32 -5.44 -2.31
C LEU A 67 4.81 -5.08 -0.90
N ILE A 68 4.08 -3.98 -0.76
CA ILE A 68 3.53 -3.54 0.52
C ILE A 68 2.66 -4.63 1.14
N GLU A 69 1.74 -5.19 0.38
CA GLU A 69 0.86 -6.24 0.87
C GLU A 69 1.62 -7.53 1.23
N THR A 70 2.72 -7.80 0.54
CA THR A 70 3.60 -8.91 0.90
C THR A 70 4.28 -8.66 2.25
N LEU A 71 4.83 -7.48 2.48
CA LEU A 71 5.44 -7.11 3.77
C LEU A 71 4.43 -7.20 4.91
N VAL A 72 3.21 -6.71 4.71
CA VAL A 72 2.12 -6.78 5.70
C VAL A 72 1.72 -8.23 5.97
N ALA A 73 1.57 -9.04 4.93
CA ALA A 73 1.23 -10.46 5.07
C ALA A 73 2.28 -11.25 5.84
N LEU A 74 3.54 -10.82 5.81
CA LEU A 74 4.64 -11.42 6.55
C LEU A 74 4.79 -10.87 7.98
N GLY A 75 3.94 -9.94 8.39
CA GLY A 75 3.84 -9.46 9.77
C GLY A 75 4.34 -8.04 10.03
N ALA A 76 4.86 -7.34 9.03
CA ALA A 76 5.39 -5.98 9.20
C ALA A 76 4.28 -4.94 9.41
N GLU A 77 4.57 -3.92 10.21
CA GLU A 77 3.84 -2.66 10.23
C GLU A 77 4.48 -1.74 9.18
N VAL A 78 3.71 -1.32 8.17
CA VAL A 78 4.23 -0.57 7.03
C VAL A 78 3.59 0.80 6.93
N ARG A 79 4.40 1.82 6.66
CA ARG A 79 3.96 3.16 6.26
C ARG A 79 4.67 3.51 4.95
N TRP A 80 3.98 4.19 4.05
CA TRP A 80 4.52 4.41 2.70
C TRP A 80 4.27 5.81 2.19
N SER A 81 5.26 6.36 1.48
CA SER A 81 5.13 7.57 0.67
C SER A 81 5.80 7.35 -0.69
N SER A 82 5.47 8.20 -1.67
CA SER A 82 6.13 8.15 -2.97
C SER A 82 7.45 8.92 -2.97
N CYS A 83 8.40 8.47 -3.76
CA CYS A 83 9.68 9.16 -3.97
C CYS A 83 9.65 10.18 -5.11
N ASN A 84 8.48 10.43 -5.72
CA ASN A 84 8.33 11.36 -6.84
C ASN A 84 6.90 11.92 -6.86
N ILE A 85 6.77 13.22 -7.15
CA ILE A 85 5.48 13.92 -7.15
C ILE A 85 4.54 13.52 -8.28
N PHE A 86 5.02 12.86 -9.33
CA PHE A 86 4.22 12.48 -10.50
C PHE A 86 4.05 10.98 -10.72
N SER A 87 4.80 10.14 -9.99
CA SER A 87 4.85 8.70 -10.28
C SER A 87 3.76 7.86 -9.65
N THR A 88 2.98 8.41 -8.71
CA THR A 88 1.92 7.68 -8.04
C THR A 88 0.82 7.27 -9.02
N GLN A 89 0.41 6.01 -8.95
CA GLN A 89 -0.84 5.54 -9.53
C GLN A 89 -1.92 5.66 -8.46
N ASP A 90 -2.84 6.60 -8.62
CA ASP A 90 -3.81 6.95 -7.58
C ASP A 90 -4.70 5.79 -7.17
N HIS A 91 -5.05 4.91 -8.09
CA HIS A 91 -5.82 3.70 -7.79
C HIS A 91 -5.02 2.68 -6.97
N ALA A 92 -3.69 2.61 -7.14
CA ALA A 92 -2.83 1.77 -6.29
C ALA A 92 -2.79 2.30 -4.86
N ALA A 93 -2.57 3.60 -4.69
CA ALA A 93 -2.59 4.24 -3.37
C ALA A 93 -3.94 4.07 -2.68
N ALA A 94 -5.04 4.24 -3.41
CA ALA A 94 -6.39 4.04 -2.89
C ALA A 94 -6.63 2.61 -2.39
N ALA A 95 -6.19 1.60 -3.13
CA ALA A 95 -6.33 0.19 -2.74
C ALA A 95 -5.55 -0.12 -1.46
N ILE A 96 -4.34 0.40 -1.32
CA ILE A 96 -3.51 0.21 -0.12
C ILE A 96 -4.14 0.93 1.10
N ALA A 97 -4.62 2.15 0.92
CA ALA A 97 -5.34 2.87 1.98
C ALA A 97 -6.59 2.12 2.42
N ALA A 98 -7.39 1.62 1.48
CA ALA A 98 -8.60 0.84 1.76
C ALA A 98 -8.31 -0.48 2.49
N ALA A 99 -7.11 -1.05 2.29
CA ALA A 99 -6.65 -2.24 3.00
C ALA A 99 -6.17 -1.94 4.44
N GLY A 100 -6.17 -0.68 4.86
CA GLY A 100 -5.79 -0.28 6.21
C GLY A 100 -4.30 -0.02 6.39
N VAL A 101 -3.56 0.22 5.32
CA VAL A 101 -2.13 0.53 5.39
C VAL A 101 -1.94 2.04 5.27
N PRO A 102 -1.21 2.68 6.20
CA PRO A 102 -0.88 4.09 6.10
C PRO A 102 -0.08 4.39 4.84
N VAL A 103 -0.65 5.17 3.93
CA VAL A 103 -0.05 5.58 2.66
C VAL A 103 -0.35 7.05 2.40
N PHE A 104 0.68 7.79 2.00
CA PHE A 104 0.62 9.23 1.77
C PHE A 104 1.23 9.50 0.40
N ALA A 105 0.41 9.41 -0.63
CA ALA A 105 0.87 9.55 -2.01
C ALA A 105 -0.28 9.86 -2.96
N TRP A 106 -0.09 10.84 -3.84
CA TRP A 106 -1.00 11.12 -4.96
C TRP A 106 -0.22 11.72 -6.12
N LYS A 107 -0.74 11.56 -7.31
CA LYS A 107 -0.12 12.15 -8.49
C LYS A 107 -0.36 13.65 -8.50
N GLY A 108 0.72 14.42 -8.69
CA GLY A 108 0.65 15.87 -8.77
C GLY A 108 0.79 16.56 -7.40
N GLU A 109 1.49 15.95 -6.46
CA GLU A 109 1.88 16.62 -5.22
C GLU A 109 2.69 17.88 -5.52
N THR A 110 2.50 18.94 -4.72
CA THR A 110 3.44 20.05 -4.67
C THR A 110 4.70 19.62 -3.92
N GLU A 111 5.78 20.39 -4.04
CA GLU A 111 7.00 20.10 -3.25
C GLU A 111 6.73 20.13 -1.75
N GLU A 112 5.89 21.08 -1.29
CA GLU A 112 5.50 21.17 0.11
C GLU A 112 4.71 19.93 0.57
N GLU A 113 3.74 19.50 -0.24
CA GLU A 113 2.97 18.28 0.03
C GLU A 113 3.85 17.03 0.04
N TYR A 114 4.78 16.93 -0.90
CA TYR A 114 5.75 15.84 -0.96
C TYR A 114 6.60 15.79 0.32
N MET A 115 7.09 16.93 0.78
CA MET A 115 7.88 17.00 2.03
C MET A 115 7.05 16.70 3.26
N TRP A 116 5.75 17.00 3.22
CA TRP A 116 4.83 16.66 4.30
C TRP A 116 4.57 15.15 4.40
N CYS A 117 4.48 14.46 3.26
CA CYS A 117 4.27 13.02 3.23
C CYS A 117 5.43 12.27 3.88
#